data_575aba8b720e59e80cb839f092595270
#
_entry.id   575aba8b720e59e80cb839f092595270
#
_cell.length_a   1.000
_cell.length_b   1.000
_cell.length_c   1.000
_cell.angle_alpha   90.00
_cell.angle_beta   90.00
_cell.angle_gamma   90.00
#
_symmetry.space_group_name_H-M   'P 1'
#
loop_
_entity.id
_entity.type
_entity.pdbx_description
1 polymer ?
#
loop_
_entity_poly.entity_id
_entity_poly.type
_entity_poly.pdbx_seq_one_letter_code
_entity_poly.pdbx_strand_id
1 'polypeptide(L)'
;MAKPGLDFPGFGVGLVILRDAKILLYKRVRPPEAGYWNIVGGKVDHMEPAEQAARREAEEETGLKIGRIERIAVTEQIIDTDRQHWISLLYLARDVDGEPQLTEPEKLSDFGWFPLTDLPEPLSAFTKAAIAALPSAECSQRSALSDAS
;
A
#
# COMPACT_ATOMS: atom_id res chain seq x y z
N MET A 1 -1.11 -25.12 11.99
CA MET A 1 0.15 -24.60 11.44
C MET A 1 0.27 -23.11 11.70
N ALA A 2 1.44 -22.67 12.10
CA ALA A 2 1.68 -21.27 12.40
C ALA A 2 1.59 -20.39 11.14
N LYS A 3 0.96 -19.22 11.29
CA LYS A 3 0.71 -18.30 10.18
C LYS A 3 1.46 -16.99 10.38
N PRO A 4 2.21 -16.52 9.36
CA PRO A 4 2.86 -15.22 9.45
C PRO A 4 1.84 -14.10 9.71
N GLY A 5 2.22 -13.18 10.56
CA GLY A 5 1.37 -12.05 10.94
C GLY A 5 0.40 -12.34 12.06
N LEU A 6 0.01 -13.59 12.26
CA LEU A 6 -0.92 -14.00 13.31
C LEU A 6 -0.24 -14.73 14.46
N ASP A 7 0.66 -15.66 14.16
CA ASP A 7 1.34 -16.48 15.17
C ASP A 7 2.76 -16.02 15.41
N PHE A 8 3.32 -15.26 14.49
CA PHE A 8 4.64 -14.63 14.58
C PHE A 8 4.65 -13.44 13.62
N PRO A 9 5.59 -12.49 13.80
CA PRO A 9 5.63 -11.35 12.88
C PRO A 9 5.81 -11.79 11.43
N GLY A 10 4.95 -11.28 10.56
CA GLY A 10 5.03 -11.55 9.14
C GLY A 10 5.86 -10.49 8.42
N PHE A 11 6.42 -10.86 7.27
CA PHE A 11 7.12 -9.93 6.40
C PHE A 11 6.25 -9.59 5.20
N GLY A 12 5.96 -8.30 5.06
CA GLY A 12 5.12 -7.81 3.98
C GLY A 12 5.84 -6.82 3.10
N VAL A 13 5.17 -6.47 2.02
CA VAL A 13 5.59 -5.41 1.11
C VAL A 13 4.39 -4.55 0.78
N GLY A 14 4.63 -3.28 0.51
CA GLY A 14 3.61 -2.37 0.02
C GLY A 14 4.18 -1.51 -1.09
N LEU A 15 3.32 -1.13 -2.02
CA LEU A 15 3.69 -0.26 -3.13
C LEU A 15 2.77 0.93 -3.17
N VAL A 16 3.35 2.13 -2.98
CA VAL A 16 2.65 3.37 -3.23
C VAL A 16 2.70 3.63 -4.73
N ILE A 17 1.55 3.73 -5.37
CA ILE A 17 1.46 4.01 -6.80
C ILE A 17 0.93 5.42 -6.96
N LEU A 18 1.74 6.29 -7.56
CA LEU A 18 1.40 7.68 -7.81
C LEU A 18 1.25 7.94 -9.31
N ARG A 19 0.19 8.65 -9.66
CA ARG A 19 -0.09 9.10 -11.02
C ARG A 19 -0.81 10.45 -10.93
N ASP A 20 -0.28 11.47 -11.59
CA ASP A 20 -0.89 12.81 -11.61
C ASP A 20 -1.16 13.36 -10.21
N ALA A 21 -0.18 13.20 -9.31
CA ALA A 21 -0.23 13.65 -7.91
C ALA A 21 -1.33 12.96 -7.09
N LYS A 22 -1.81 11.81 -7.54
CA LYS A 22 -2.81 11.01 -6.82
C LYS A 22 -2.26 9.64 -6.49
N ILE A 23 -2.72 9.12 -5.36
CA ILE A 23 -2.34 7.79 -4.89
C ILE A 23 -3.46 6.80 -5.19
N LEU A 24 -3.08 5.61 -5.63
CA LEU A 24 -4.04 4.53 -5.86
C LEU A 24 -4.28 3.77 -4.57
N LEU A 25 -5.53 3.69 -4.15
CA LEU A 25 -5.92 2.96 -2.94
C LEU A 25 -7.05 1.99 -3.25
N TYR A 26 -7.03 0.88 -2.54
CA TYR A 26 -8.06 -0.16 -2.61
C TYR A 26 -8.69 -0.34 -1.24
N LYS A 27 -9.99 -0.64 -1.21
CA LYS A 27 -10.72 -0.86 0.04
C LYS A 27 -10.66 -2.33 0.43
N ARG A 28 -10.21 -2.61 1.64
CA ARG A 28 -10.05 -3.98 2.14
C ARG A 28 -11.39 -4.60 2.53
N VAL A 29 -11.53 -5.89 2.24
CA VAL A 29 -12.68 -6.69 2.67
C VAL A 29 -12.32 -7.55 3.88
N ARG A 30 -11.06 -7.97 3.99
CA ARG A 30 -10.59 -8.91 5.03
C ARG A 30 -9.75 -8.22 6.09
N PRO A 31 -9.68 -8.79 7.32
CA PRO A 31 -8.70 -8.36 8.31
C PRO A 31 -7.27 -8.53 7.79
N PRO A 32 -6.30 -7.70 8.23
CA PRO A 32 -6.54 -6.64 9.22
C PRO A 32 -7.23 -5.42 8.61
N GLU A 33 -7.93 -4.67 9.47
CA GLU A 33 -8.56 -3.42 9.08
C GLU A 33 -9.52 -3.55 7.89
N ALA A 34 -10.47 -4.49 7.98
CA ALA A 34 -11.53 -4.64 6.98
C ALA A 34 -12.33 -3.33 6.85
N GLY A 35 -12.62 -2.92 5.63
CA GLY A 35 -13.32 -1.65 5.37
C GLY A 35 -12.42 -0.44 5.25
N TYR A 36 -11.14 -0.59 5.51
CA TYR A 36 -10.17 0.51 5.41
C TYR A 36 -9.57 0.58 4.01
N TRP A 37 -9.20 1.79 3.62
CA TRP A 37 -8.49 2.03 2.36
C TRP A 37 -7.00 1.76 2.56
N ASN A 38 -6.38 1.10 1.60
CA ASN A 38 -5.03 0.60 1.73
C ASN A 38 -4.26 0.71 0.42
N ILE A 39 -2.94 0.91 0.53
CA ILE A 39 -2.06 0.73 -0.63
C ILE A 39 -2.03 -0.75 -0.98
N VAL A 40 -1.63 -1.05 -2.21
CA VAL A 40 -1.49 -2.45 -2.63
C VAL A 40 -0.26 -3.08 -1.99
N GLY A 41 -0.30 -4.39 -1.79
CA GLY A 41 0.80 -5.10 -1.18
C GLY A 41 0.39 -6.51 -0.75
N GLY A 42 1.29 -7.19 -0.10
CA GLY A 42 1.05 -8.54 0.36
C GLY A 42 2.26 -9.11 1.08
N LYS A 43 2.34 -10.42 1.12
CA LYS A 43 3.43 -11.13 1.80
C LYS A 43 4.59 -11.39 0.86
N VAL A 44 5.79 -11.38 1.43
CA VAL A 44 7.00 -11.86 0.74
C VAL A 44 6.99 -13.39 0.84
N ASP A 45 7.11 -14.05 -0.29
CA ASP A 45 7.22 -15.51 -0.30
C ASP A 45 8.66 -15.93 0.03
N HIS A 46 8.81 -17.13 0.58
CA HIS A 46 10.13 -17.67 0.88
C HIS A 46 11.00 -17.67 -0.40
N MET A 47 12.22 -17.19 -0.29
CA MET A 47 13.20 -17.10 -1.39
C MET A 47 12.87 -16.06 -2.47
N GLU A 48 11.84 -15.25 -2.25
CA GLU A 48 11.48 -14.17 -3.17
C GLU A 48 12.09 -12.85 -2.70
N PRO A 49 12.81 -12.09 -3.55
CA PRO A 49 13.27 -10.76 -3.19
C PRO A 49 12.08 -9.84 -2.90
N ALA A 50 12.20 -9.00 -1.88
CA ALA A 50 11.12 -8.12 -1.46
C ALA A 50 10.64 -7.18 -2.58
N GLU A 51 11.56 -6.62 -3.37
CA GLU A 51 11.21 -5.76 -4.50
C GLU A 51 10.35 -6.50 -5.52
N GLN A 52 10.69 -7.75 -5.78
CA GLN A 52 9.94 -8.58 -6.71
C GLN A 52 8.55 -8.92 -6.15
N ALA A 53 8.47 -9.16 -4.83
CA ALA A 53 7.20 -9.40 -4.16
C ALA A 53 6.28 -8.18 -4.27
N ALA A 54 6.82 -6.98 -4.07
CA ALA A 54 6.05 -5.74 -4.18
C ALA A 54 5.48 -5.56 -5.58
N ARG A 55 6.29 -5.81 -6.59
CA ARG A 55 5.86 -5.73 -8.00
C ARG A 55 4.80 -6.77 -8.32
N ARG A 56 5.03 -8.02 -7.91
CA ARG A 56 4.09 -9.12 -8.17
C ARG A 56 2.73 -8.87 -7.52
N GLU A 57 2.74 -8.51 -6.24
CA GLU A 57 1.49 -8.25 -5.52
C GLU A 57 0.72 -7.09 -6.14
N ALA A 58 1.42 -6.00 -6.50
CA ALA A 58 0.77 -4.85 -7.11
C ALA A 58 0.15 -5.20 -8.46
N GLU A 59 0.86 -5.95 -9.29
CA GLU A 59 0.34 -6.35 -10.60
C GLU A 59 -0.85 -7.31 -10.47
N GLU A 60 -0.78 -8.24 -9.51
CA GLU A 60 -1.90 -9.16 -9.24
C GLU A 60 -3.15 -8.43 -8.78
N GLU A 61 -2.99 -7.45 -7.88
CA GLU A 61 -4.13 -6.75 -7.28
C GLU A 61 -4.74 -5.69 -8.21
N THR A 62 -3.96 -5.09 -9.08
CA THR A 62 -4.41 -3.94 -9.87
C THR A 62 -4.57 -4.22 -11.37
N GLY A 63 -3.87 -5.21 -11.89
CA GLY A 63 -3.80 -5.42 -13.33
C GLY A 63 -2.90 -4.43 -14.05
N LEU A 64 -2.27 -3.51 -13.33
CA LEU A 64 -1.32 -2.57 -13.91
C LEU A 64 0.00 -3.26 -14.20
N LYS A 65 0.75 -2.70 -15.13
CA LYS A 65 2.12 -3.10 -15.37
C LYS A 65 3.03 -2.11 -14.66
N ILE A 66 3.81 -2.62 -13.70
CA ILE A 66 4.65 -1.80 -12.85
C ILE A 66 6.05 -1.72 -13.45
N GLY A 67 6.52 -0.51 -13.68
CA GLY A 67 7.87 -0.26 -14.16
C GLY A 67 8.86 -0.14 -13.01
N ARG A 68 9.59 0.95 -12.99
CA ARG A 68 10.63 1.19 -11.98
C ARG A 68 10.01 1.50 -10.62
N ILE A 69 10.57 0.89 -9.58
CA ILE A 69 10.17 1.14 -8.20
C ILE A 69 11.41 1.46 -7.36
N GLU A 70 11.19 2.21 -6.27
CA GLU A 70 12.26 2.53 -5.33
C GLU A 70 11.78 2.26 -3.90
N ARG A 71 12.68 1.75 -3.05
CA ARG A 71 12.35 1.52 -1.65
C ARG A 71 12.36 2.85 -0.90
N ILE A 72 11.32 3.11 -0.13
CA ILE A 72 11.18 4.35 0.62
C ILE A 72 11.27 4.17 2.13
N ALA A 73 10.91 3.00 2.65
CA ALA A 73 10.93 2.78 4.11
C ALA A 73 10.79 1.31 4.47
N VAL A 74 11.07 1.03 5.74
CA VAL A 74 10.68 -0.21 6.42
C VAL A 74 9.78 0.22 7.57
N THR A 75 8.63 -0.42 7.72
CA THR A 75 7.64 -0.06 8.74
C THR A 75 7.22 -1.27 9.54
N GLU A 76 6.63 -1.01 10.71
CA GLU A 76 6.10 -2.06 11.57
C GLU A 76 4.68 -1.68 11.98
N GLN A 77 3.74 -2.61 11.85
CA GLN A 77 2.37 -2.43 12.30
C GLN A 77 2.01 -3.54 13.27
N ILE A 78 1.56 -3.13 14.45
CA ILE A 78 0.97 -4.04 15.44
C ILE A 78 -0.49 -3.62 15.53
N ILE A 79 -1.39 -4.46 15.04
CA ILE A 79 -2.81 -4.17 14.96
C ILE A 79 -3.54 -5.00 16.01
N ASP A 80 -3.74 -4.39 17.17
CA ASP A 80 -4.30 -5.06 18.35
C ASP A 80 -5.68 -5.66 18.12
N THR A 81 -6.54 -4.93 17.41
CA THR A 81 -7.91 -5.37 17.14
C THR A 81 -7.98 -6.65 16.33
N ASP A 82 -7.03 -6.84 15.41
CA ASP A 82 -6.97 -8.01 14.56
C ASP A 82 -5.87 -8.99 14.99
N ARG A 83 -5.14 -8.64 16.03
CA ARG A 83 -4.05 -9.44 16.60
C ARG A 83 -3.02 -9.82 15.54
N GLN A 84 -2.65 -8.84 14.73
CA GLN A 84 -1.67 -9.03 13.67
C GLN A 84 -0.44 -8.16 13.86
N HIS A 85 0.70 -8.70 13.47
CA HIS A 85 2.00 -8.03 13.58
C HIS A 85 2.76 -8.21 12.27
N TRP A 86 3.05 -7.10 11.59
CA TRP A 86 3.71 -7.10 10.28
C TRP A 86 4.89 -6.14 10.26
N ILE A 87 5.99 -6.61 9.66
CA ILE A 87 7.15 -5.79 9.32
C ILE A 87 7.18 -5.73 7.79
N SER A 88 7.13 -4.53 7.23
CA SER A 88 6.93 -4.36 5.80
C SER A 88 7.94 -3.43 5.17
N LEU A 89 8.39 -3.80 3.97
CA LEU A 89 9.20 -2.93 3.14
C LEU A 89 8.27 -2.16 2.20
N LEU A 90 8.44 -0.85 2.15
CA LEU A 90 7.61 0.04 1.35
C LEU A 90 8.37 0.55 0.13
N TYR A 91 7.69 0.53 -1.00
CA TYR A 91 8.22 0.97 -2.29
C TYR A 91 7.31 2.02 -2.90
N LEU A 92 7.88 2.80 -3.81
CA LEU A 92 7.16 3.84 -4.55
C LEU A 92 7.31 3.59 -6.04
N ALA A 93 6.20 3.62 -6.78
CA ALA A 93 6.17 3.53 -8.22
C ALA A 93 5.47 4.74 -8.82
N ARG A 94 6.11 5.40 -9.77
CA ARG A 94 5.52 6.45 -10.59
C ARG A 94 5.35 6.01 -12.03
N ASP A 95 6.08 4.95 -12.40
CA ASP A 95 6.12 4.43 -13.77
C ASP A 95 5.22 3.20 -13.86
N VAL A 96 3.96 3.43 -14.20
CA VAL A 96 2.95 2.36 -14.29
C VAL A 96 2.15 2.53 -15.58
N ASP A 97 1.84 1.42 -16.25
CA ASP A 97 1.05 1.39 -17.47
C ASP A 97 -0.29 0.70 -17.24
N GLY A 98 -1.30 1.19 -17.92
CA GLY A 98 -2.64 0.61 -17.90
C GLY A 98 -3.57 1.33 -16.95
N GLU A 99 -4.75 0.76 -16.77
CA GLU A 99 -5.75 1.28 -15.84
C GLU A 99 -6.02 0.24 -14.76
N PRO A 100 -6.14 0.70 -13.49
CA PRO A 100 -6.38 -0.24 -12.40
C PRO A 100 -7.72 -0.95 -12.55
N GLN A 101 -7.79 -2.17 -12.08
CA GLN A 101 -8.97 -3.01 -12.12
C GLN A 101 -9.19 -3.66 -10.76
N LEU A 102 -10.39 -4.17 -10.54
CA LEU A 102 -10.73 -4.93 -9.35
C LEU A 102 -10.55 -6.42 -9.69
N THR A 103 -9.32 -6.91 -9.53
CA THR A 103 -8.94 -8.27 -9.95
C THR A 103 -9.23 -9.33 -8.90
N GLU A 104 -9.34 -8.93 -7.63
CA GLU A 104 -9.54 -9.86 -6.51
C GLU A 104 -10.71 -9.38 -5.63
N PRO A 105 -11.96 -9.50 -6.12
CA PRO A 105 -13.12 -8.96 -5.38
C PRO A 105 -13.34 -9.61 -4.02
N GLU A 106 -12.80 -10.81 -3.80
CA GLU A 106 -12.88 -11.48 -2.50
C GLU A 106 -11.99 -10.84 -1.44
N LYS A 107 -11.02 -10.02 -1.85
CA LYS A 107 -10.09 -9.32 -0.95
C LYS A 107 -10.32 -7.82 -0.92
N LEU A 108 -10.72 -7.23 -2.06
CA LEU A 108 -10.78 -5.79 -2.26
C LEU A 108 -12.12 -5.44 -2.92
N SER A 109 -12.86 -4.49 -2.35
CA SER A 109 -14.22 -4.20 -2.80
C SER A 109 -14.34 -2.95 -3.67
N ASP A 110 -13.35 -2.07 -3.64
CA ASP A 110 -13.42 -0.80 -4.36
C ASP A 110 -12.00 -0.26 -4.56
N PHE A 111 -11.83 0.68 -5.46
CA PHE A 111 -10.55 1.35 -5.67
C PHE A 111 -10.75 2.75 -6.24
N GLY A 112 -9.71 3.57 -6.14
CA GLY A 112 -9.73 4.89 -6.74
C GLY A 112 -8.39 5.58 -6.62
N TRP A 113 -8.25 6.66 -7.39
CA TRP A 113 -7.14 7.58 -7.32
C TRP A 113 -7.53 8.76 -6.45
N PHE A 114 -6.75 9.03 -5.42
CA PHE A 114 -7.07 10.08 -4.45
C PHE A 114 -5.94 11.09 -4.34
N PRO A 115 -6.24 12.40 -4.38
CA PRO A 115 -5.21 13.40 -4.09
C PRO A 115 -4.66 13.19 -2.69
N LEU A 116 -3.36 13.44 -2.52
CA LEU A 116 -2.74 13.33 -1.18
C LEU A 116 -3.32 14.35 -0.20
N THR A 117 -3.99 15.37 -0.70
CA THR A 117 -4.66 16.40 0.11
C THR A 117 -6.12 16.08 0.42
N ASP A 118 -6.66 15.02 -0.16
CA ASP A 118 -8.07 14.65 0.03
C ASP A 118 -8.19 13.12 0.00
N LEU A 119 -7.70 12.50 1.05
CA LEU A 119 -7.65 11.05 1.17
C LEU A 119 -8.97 10.51 1.71
N PRO A 120 -9.36 9.29 1.30
CA PRO A 120 -10.58 8.68 1.82
C PRO A 120 -10.38 8.22 3.27
N GLU A 121 -11.47 7.96 3.96
CA GLU A 121 -11.46 7.46 5.33
C GLU A 121 -12.29 6.19 5.43
N PRO A 122 -11.90 5.25 6.30
CA PRO A 122 -10.67 5.28 7.10
C PRO A 122 -9.47 4.76 6.31
N LEU A 123 -8.28 5.26 6.65
CA LEU A 123 -7.02 4.79 6.08
C LEU A 123 -6.39 3.75 6.98
N SER A 124 -5.84 2.70 6.41
CA SER A 124 -5.11 1.69 7.17
C SER A 124 -3.86 2.30 7.82
N ALA A 125 -3.43 1.70 8.93
CA ALA A 125 -2.19 2.11 9.59
C ALA A 125 -0.99 1.99 8.63
N PHE A 126 -0.99 0.95 7.82
CA PHE A 126 0.03 0.69 6.81
C PHE A 126 0.11 1.84 5.79
N THR A 127 -1.04 2.30 5.31
CA THR A 127 -1.11 3.39 4.34
C THR A 127 -0.66 4.71 4.94
N LYS A 128 -1.07 4.99 6.20
CA LYS A 128 -0.62 6.20 6.89
C LYS A 128 0.91 6.23 7.01
N ALA A 129 1.51 5.11 7.37
CA ALA A 129 2.96 4.98 7.46
C ALA A 129 3.63 5.18 6.10
N ALA A 130 3.05 4.63 5.04
CA ALA A 130 3.57 4.77 3.69
C ALA A 130 3.55 6.22 3.21
N ILE A 131 2.45 6.91 3.44
CA ILE A 131 2.32 8.31 3.05
C ILE A 131 3.31 9.19 3.82
N ALA A 132 3.50 8.91 5.11
CA ALA A 132 4.46 9.63 5.94
C ALA A 132 5.90 9.42 5.47
N ALA A 133 6.17 8.31 4.80
CA ALA A 133 7.50 7.95 4.31
C ALA A 133 7.79 8.45 2.89
N LEU A 134 6.83 9.09 2.24
CA LEU A 134 7.02 9.59 0.87
C LEU A 134 8.15 10.62 0.82
N PRO A 135 8.91 10.65 -0.30
CA PRO A 135 9.98 11.63 -0.48
C PRO A 135 9.49 13.07 -0.32
N SER A 136 10.40 13.95 0.05
CA SER A 136 10.07 15.35 0.39
C SER A 136 9.34 16.10 -0.73
N ALA A 137 9.54 15.72 -1.99
CA ALA A 137 8.84 16.33 -3.11
C ALA A 137 7.31 16.15 -2.99
N GLU A 138 6.86 14.95 -2.66
CA GLU A 138 5.44 14.66 -2.45
C GLU A 138 4.93 15.27 -1.16
N CYS A 139 5.73 15.25 -0.11
CA CYS A 139 5.39 15.88 1.17
C CYS A 139 5.23 17.40 1.02
N SER A 140 6.14 18.06 0.28
CA SER A 140 6.06 19.49 0.00
C SER A 140 4.81 19.84 -0.80
N GLN A 141 4.48 19.04 -1.79
CA GLN A 141 3.30 19.22 -2.61
C GLN A 141 2.03 19.12 -1.78
N ARG A 142 1.98 18.13 -0.88
CA ARG A 142 0.87 17.93 0.04
C ARG A 142 0.72 19.15 0.98
N SER A 143 1.81 19.62 1.58
CA SER A 143 1.82 20.76 2.48
C SER A 143 1.40 22.03 1.77
N ALA A 144 1.93 22.28 0.57
CA ALA A 144 1.59 23.47 -0.21
C ALA A 144 0.10 23.51 -0.56
N LEU A 145 -0.47 22.36 -0.94
CA LEU A 145 -1.90 22.29 -1.25
C LEU A 145 -2.77 22.45 0.00
N SER A 146 -2.33 21.89 1.13
CA SER A 146 -3.03 22.06 2.42
C SER A 146 -3.02 23.52 2.87
N ASP A 147 -1.88 24.20 2.71
CA ASP A 147 -1.73 25.59 3.09
C ASP A 147 -2.53 26.53 2.19
N ALA A 148 -2.80 26.13 0.95
CA ALA A 148 -3.58 26.90 0.00
C ALA A 148 -5.09 26.79 0.26
N SER A 149 -5.51 25.84 1.04
CA SER A 149 -6.92 25.65 1.38
C SER A 149 -7.27 26.33 2.68
#